data_5d108b0e51e2915dd0dceb8c52592132
#
_entry.id   5d108b0e51e2915dd0dceb8c52592132
#
_cell.length_a   1.000
_cell.length_b   1.000
_cell.length_c   1.000
_cell.angle_alpha   90.00
_cell.angle_beta   90.00
_cell.angle_gamma   90.00
#
_symmetry.space_group_name_H-M   'P 1'
#
loop_
_entity.id
_entity.type
_entity.pdbx_description
1 polymer ?
#
loop_
_entity_poly.entity_id
_entity_poly.type
_entity_poly.pdbx_seq_one_letter_code
_entity_poly.pdbx_strand_id
1 'polypeptide(L)'
;MKNTILYTGLLALFFVSCDSNTYEDISQEQNIEGTVTYTANVKTIIDNNCLSCHAPGGVASFRPLFTYAQVKDAVQNHNLLGRIQLQNGQQQLMPQTGRMPQANIDVILQWNTDGLMEN
;
A
#
# COMPACT_ATOMS: atom_id res chain seq x y z
N MET A 1 -28.11 -54.01 -48.16
CA MET A 1 -29.25 -53.23 -47.70
C MET A 1 -29.22 -53.22 -46.19
N LYS A 2 -28.70 -52.20 -45.59
CA LYS A 2 -28.98 -51.67 -44.23
C LYS A 2 -27.99 -50.55 -43.99
N ASN A 3 -28.50 -49.36 -44.22
CA ASN A 3 -27.76 -48.11 -43.87
C ASN A 3 -27.64 -47.97 -42.38
N THR A 4 -26.44 -48.13 -41.91
CA THR A 4 -26.10 -47.74 -40.53
C THR A 4 -25.49 -46.35 -40.58
N ILE A 5 -26.30 -45.37 -40.27
CA ILE A 5 -25.87 -43.98 -40.14
C ILE A 5 -25.11 -43.87 -38.83
N LEU A 6 -23.81 -43.74 -38.95
CA LEU A 6 -22.91 -43.47 -37.80
C LEU A 6 -23.03 -41.99 -37.43
N TYR A 7 -23.76 -41.71 -36.38
CA TYR A 7 -23.75 -40.38 -35.77
C TYR A 7 -22.45 -40.22 -34.98
N THR A 8 -21.48 -39.63 -35.61
CA THR A 8 -20.31 -39.12 -34.93
C THR A 8 -20.71 -37.80 -34.21
N GLY A 9 -21.11 -37.93 -32.97
CA GLY A 9 -21.33 -36.77 -32.09
C GLY A 9 -20.03 -36.05 -31.84
N LEU A 10 -19.88 -34.92 -32.50
CA LEU A 10 -18.80 -33.96 -32.23
C LEU A 10 -19.07 -33.29 -30.87
N LEU A 11 -18.49 -33.86 -29.82
CA LEU A 11 -18.51 -33.26 -28.47
C LEU A 11 -17.54 -32.08 -28.46
N ALA A 12 -18.04 -30.90 -28.76
CA ALA A 12 -17.28 -29.66 -28.57
C ALA A 12 -17.11 -29.40 -27.09
N LEU A 13 -15.96 -29.74 -26.55
CA LEU A 13 -15.51 -29.33 -25.22
C LEU A 13 -15.22 -27.83 -25.25
N PHE A 14 -16.16 -27.05 -24.78
CA PHE A 14 -15.93 -25.67 -24.44
C PHE A 14 -15.04 -25.64 -23.19
N PHE A 15 -13.75 -25.47 -23.38
CA PHE A 15 -12.86 -25.03 -22.30
C PHE A 15 -13.22 -23.60 -21.99
N VAL A 16 -14.05 -23.40 -20.99
CA VAL A 16 -14.15 -22.11 -20.31
C VAL A 16 -12.85 -21.93 -19.58
N SER A 17 -11.92 -21.22 -20.20
CA SER A 17 -10.75 -20.69 -19.51
C SER A 17 -11.25 -19.69 -18.50
N CYS A 18 -11.29 -20.06 -17.22
CA CYS A 18 -11.36 -19.10 -16.16
C CYS A 18 -10.01 -18.37 -16.15
N ASP A 19 -10.03 -17.15 -16.63
CA ASP A 19 -8.93 -16.23 -16.44
C ASP A 19 -8.84 -15.97 -14.93
N SER A 20 -7.90 -16.65 -14.28
CA SER A 20 -7.58 -16.40 -12.90
C SER A 20 -6.80 -15.09 -12.87
N ASN A 21 -7.51 -13.97 -12.71
CA ASN A 21 -6.89 -12.71 -12.32
C ASN A 21 -6.19 -12.95 -10.99
N THR A 22 -4.93 -13.24 -11.07
CA THR A 22 -4.05 -13.39 -9.93
C THR A 22 -3.98 -12.04 -9.21
N TYR A 23 -3.98 -12.07 -7.88
CA TYR A 23 -3.86 -10.88 -7.02
C TYR A 23 -2.59 -10.03 -7.29
N GLU A 24 -1.71 -10.48 -8.15
CA GLU A 24 -0.53 -9.75 -8.62
C GLU A 24 -0.88 -8.56 -9.53
N ASP A 25 -2.06 -8.58 -10.17
CA ASP A 25 -2.50 -7.50 -11.07
C ASP A 25 -3.09 -6.30 -10.31
N ILE A 26 -3.24 -6.40 -8.97
CA ILE A 26 -3.74 -5.32 -8.10
C ILE A 26 -2.57 -4.55 -7.47
N SER A 27 -1.35 -5.01 -7.59
CA SER A 27 -0.16 -4.22 -7.35
C SER A 27 0.03 -3.24 -8.51
N GLN A 28 -0.90 -2.30 -8.65
CA GLN A 28 -0.60 -1.11 -9.41
C GLN A 28 0.58 -0.46 -8.68
N GLU A 29 1.78 -0.68 -9.18
CA GLU A 29 2.88 0.24 -8.95
C GLU A 29 2.31 1.61 -9.33
N GLN A 30 1.93 2.38 -8.33
CA GLN A 30 1.57 3.76 -8.58
C GLN A 30 2.83 4.39 -9.15
N ASN A 31 2.83 4.58 -10.45
CA ASN A 31 3.87 5.36 -11.10
C ASN A 31 3.73 6.78 -10.57
N ILE A 32 4.47 7.06 -9.50
CA ILE A 32 4.47 8.37 -8.85
C ILE A 32 5.26 9.26 -9.79
N GLU A 33 4.54 9.94 -10.71
CA GLU A 33 5.15 10.89 -11.62
C GLU A 33 5.51 12.17 -10.85
N GLY A 34 6.77 12.55 -10.92
CA GLY A 34 7.28 13.76 -10.31
C GLY A 34 7.85 13.57 -8.90
N THR A 35 8.32 14.66 -8.32
CA THR A 35 8.91 14.68 -6.98
C THR A 35 7.82 14.62 -5.92
N VAL A 36 7.94 13.70 -4.98
CA VAL A 36 7.04 13.58 -3.84
C VAL A 36 7.43 14.60 -2.77
N THR A 37 6.46 15.38 -2.33
CA THR A 37 6.65 16.35 -1.23
C THR A 37 5.73 16.07 -0.05
N TYR A 38 6.10 16.59 1.11
CA TYR A 38 5.27 16.42 2.30
C TYR A 38 3.89 17.02 2.12
N THR A 39 3.84 18.29 1.73
CA THR A 39 2.59 19.06 1.65
C THR A 39 1.62 18.47 0.61
N ALA A 40 2.13 18.08 -0.55
CA ALA A 40 1.29 17.59 -1.64
C ALA A 40 0.86 16.13 -1.48
N ASN A 41 1.73 15.28 -0.92
CA ASN A 41 1.53 13.83 -0.98
C ASN A 41 1.48 13.16 0.39
N VAL A 42 2.45 13.43 1.26
CA VAL A 42 2.64 12.67 2.50
C VAL A 42 1.70 13.12 3.61
N LYS A 43 1.45 14.43 3.72
CA LYS A 43 0.65 15.00 4.81
C LYS A 43 -0.71 14.33 4.99
N THR A 44 -1.45 14.13 3.92
CA THR A 44 -2.77 13.47 3.96
C THR A 44 -2.68 12.02 4.46
N ILE A 45 -1.62 11.31 4.10
CA ILE A 45 -1.39 9.93 4.56
C ILE A 45 -1.15 9.93 6.08
N ILE A 46 -0.30 10.83 6.57
CA ILE A 46 -0.01 10.98 7.99
C ILE A 46 -1.26 11.38 8.78
N ASP A 47 -2.00 12.37 8.29
CA ASP A 47 -3.24 12.85 8.93
C ASP A 47 -4.25 11.70 9.12
N ASN A 48 -4.44 10.88 8.11
CA ASN A 48 -5.43 9.83 8.13
C ASN A 48 -5.02 8.56 8.89
N ASN A 49 -3.72 8.29 9.01
CA ASN A 49 -3.25 7.01 9.53
C ASN A 49 -2.47 7.13 10.86
N CYS A 50 -1.97 8.31 11.21
CA CYS A 50 -1.04 8.46 12.32
C CYS A 50 -1.58 9.38 13.42
N LEU A 51 -2.29 10.46 13.08
CA LEU A 51 -2.64 11.51 14.02
C LEU A 51 -3.65 11.09 15.09
N SER A 52 -4.44 10.05 14.86
CA SER A 52 -5.34 9.53 15.91
C SER A 52 -4.59 9.16 17.21
N CYS A 53 -3.33 8.76 17.09
CA CYS A 53 -2.48 8.42 18.23
C CYS A 53 -1.34 9.43 18.45
N HIS A 54 -0.79 9.99 17.37
CA HIS A 54 0.43 10.81 17.39
C HIS A 54 0.20 12.33 17.35
N ALA A 55 -1.06 12.77 17.49
CA ALA A 55 -1.37 14.18 17.68
C ALA A 55 -1.24 14.60 19.16
N PRO A 56 -1.23 15.92 19.45
CA PRO A 56 -1.30 16.42 20.81
C PRO A 56 -2.52 15.86 21.56
N GLY A 57 -2.29 15.25 22.73
CA GLY A 57 -3.35 14.58 23.50
C GLY A 57 -3.64 13.13 23.11
N GLY A 58 -3.06 12.61 22.04
CA GLY A 58 -3.14 11.20 21.67
C GLY A 58 -2.28 10.29 22.56
N VAL A 59 -2.55 9.00 22.54
CA VAL A 59 -1.86 7.99 23.37
C VAL A 59 -0.35 7.90 23.10
N ALA A 60 0.09 8.33 21.94
CA ALA A 60 1.48 8.36 21.50
C ALA A 60 2.00 9.81 21.29
N SER A 61 1.43 10.79 21.99
CA SER A 61 1.81 12.21 21.89
C SER A 61 3.27 12.50 22.26
N PHE A 62 3.96 11.57 22.94
CA PHE A 62 5.40 11.64 23.20
C PHE A 62 6.26 11.44 21.92
N ARG A 63 5.66 10.99 20.84
CA ARG A 63 6.23 10.87 19.49
C ARG A 63 5.31 11.58 18.49
N PRO A 64 5.23 12.90 18.53
CA PRO A 64 4.27 13.62 17.70
C PRO A 64 4.62 13.55 16.22
N LEU A 65 3.59 13.46 15.37
CA LEU A 65 3.70 13.45 13.90
C LEU A 65 2.82 14.54 13.27
N PHE A 66 2.60 15.62 13.98
CA PHE A 66 1.65 16.67 13.62
C PHE A 66 2.20 17.69 12.63
N THR A 67 3.52 17.84 12.55
CA THR A 67 4.19 18.80 11.66
C THR A 67 5.17 18.11 10.72
N TYR A 68 5.48 18.77 9.60
CA TYR A 68 6.52 18.31 8.67
C TYR A 68 7.83 17.95 9.38
N ALA A 69 8.32 18.85 10.23
CA ALA A 69 9.58 18.64 10.95
C ALA A 69 9.55 17.38 11.83
N GLN A 70 8.43 17.10 12.48
CA GLN A 70 8.26 15.91 13.33
C GLN A 70 8.22 14.63 12.51
N VAL A 71 7.54 14.64 11.36
CA VAL A 71 7.48 13.47 10.47
C VAL A 71 8.84 13.21 9.84
N LYS A 72 9.53 14.26 9.39
CA LYS A 72 10.91 14.16 8.88
C LYS A 72 11.86 13.58 9.93
N ASP A 73 11.81 14.07 11.17
CA ASP A 73 12.60 13.53 12.28
C ASP A 73 12.28 12.05 12.56
N ALA A 74 11.00 11.67 12.49
CA ALA A 74 10.59 10.28 12.66
C ALA A 74 11.14 9.35 11.57
N VAL A 75 11.23 9.82 10.34
CA VAL A 75 11.89 9.09 9.24
C VAL A 75 13.38 8.94 9.51
N GLN A 76 14.05 10.03 9.85
CA GLN A 76 15.51 10.07 9.98
C GLN A 76 16.03 9.39 11.23
N ASN A 77 15.33 9.53 12.38
CA ASN A 77 15.86 9.19 13.69
C ASN A 77 15.04 8.14 14.46
N HIS A 78 13.83 7.82 14.03
CA HIS A 78 12.90 6.98 14.81
C HIS A 78 12.35 5.78 14.05
N ASN A 79 13.01 5.38 12.96
CA ASN A 79 12.69 4.19 12.18
C ASN A 79 11.23 4.14 11.67
N LEU A 80 10.66 5.29 11.32
CA LEU A 80 9.29 5.33 10.80
C LEU A 80 9.14 4.42 9.58
N LEU A 81 10.07 4.48 8.63
CA LEU A 81 10.01 3.67 7.41
C LEU A 81 10.04 2.16 7.70
N GLY A 82 10.88 1.73 8.64
CA GLY A 82 10.90 0.31 9.02
C GLY A 82 9.59 -0.16 9.64
N ARG A 83 8.95 0.69 10.46
CA ARG A 83 7.70 0.34 11.14
C ARG A 83 6.50 0.24 10.21
N ILE A 84 6.38 1.14 9.24
CA ILE A 84 5.25 1.12 8.29
C ILE A 84 5.32 -0.03 7.27
N GLN A 85 6.50 -0.60 7.05
CA GLN A 85 6.71 -1.72 6.13
C GLN A 85 6.45 -3.10 6.76
N LEU A 86 6.29 -3.18 8.07
CA LEU A 86 6.00 -4.43 8.76
C LEU A 86 4.65 -5.00 8.32
N GLN A 87 4.49 -6.31 8.50
CA GLN A 87 3.25 -7.02 8.18
C GLN A 87 2.33 -7.09 9.39
N ASN A 88 1.03 -7.31 9.15
CA ASN A 88 0.07 -7.52 10.22
C ASN A 88 0.53 -8.63 11.16
N GLY A 89 0.43 -8.38 12.46
CA GLY A 89 0.88 -9.30 13.50
C GLY A 89 2.34 -9.16 13.92
N GLN A 90 3.15 -8.40 13.18
CA GLN A 90 4.52 -8.10 13.60
C GLN A 90 4.54 -7.01 14.68
N GLN A 91 5.39 -7.21 15.68
CA GLN A 91 5.60 -6.21 16.74
C GLN A 91 6.16 -4.91 16.13
N GLN A 92 5.70 -3.79 16.66
CA GLN A 92 6.12 -2.45 16.24
C GLN A 92 5.57 -1.99 14.88
N LEU A 93 4.67 -2.76 14.25
CA LEU A 93 3.93 -2.27 13.10
C LEU A 93 3.25 -0.93 13.43
N MET A 94 3.31 0.01 12.51
CA MET A 94 2.56 1.28 12.54
C MET A 94 1.80 1.48 11.23
N PRO A 95 0.54 1.89 11.29
CA PRO A 95 -0.32 2.02 12.48
C PRO A 95 -0.56 0.68 13.19
N GLN A 96 -0.75 0.71 14.52
CA GLN A 96 -1.06 -0.51 15.30
C GLN A 96 -2.44 -1.10 14.96
N THR A 97 -3.31 -0.32 14.36
CA THR A 97 -4.64 -0.74 13.91
C THR A 97 -4.60 -1.64 12.67
N GLY A 98 -3.47 -1.73 12.01
CA GLY A 98 -3.25 -2.55 10.83
C GLY A 98 -2.34 -1.87 9.81
N ARG A 99 -1.75 -2.69 8.95
CA ARG A 99 -0.85 -2.21 7.90
C ARG A 99 -1.59 -1.31 6.90
N MET A 100 -0.98 -0.19 6.57
CA MET A 100 -1.50 0.70 5.52
C MET A 100 -1.50 0.02 4.14
N PRO A 101 -2.35 0.49 3.20
CA PRO A 101 -2.22 0.11 1.79
C PRO A 101 -0.79 0.32 1.28
N GLN A 102 -0.31 -0.59 0.45
CA GLN A 102 1.05 -0.52 -0.10
C GLN A 102 1.31 0.81 -0.82
N ALA A 103 0.35 1.31 -1.57
CA ALA A 103 0.46 2.60 -2.26
C ALA A 103 0.81 3.77 -1.32
N ASN A 104 0.23 3.82 -0.12
CA ASN A 104 0.56 4.86 0.86
C ASN A 104 1.99 4.70 1.41
N ILE A 105 2.41 3.46 1.59
CA ILE A 105 3.78 3.16 2.03
C ILE A 105 4.76 3.60 0.95
N ASP A 106 4.50 3.29 -0.31
CA ASP A 106 5.36 3.63 -1.45
C ASP A 106 5.53 5.15 -1.60
N VAL A 107 4.46 5.93 -1.40
CA VAL A 107 4.55 7.41 -1.39
C VAL A 107 5.51 7.89 -0.31
N ILE A 108 5.45 7.35 0.91
CA ILE A 108 6.34 7.77 2.00
C ILE A 108 7.79 7.33 1.72
N LEU A 109 8.00 6.15 1.15
CA LEU A 109 9.32 5.68 0.74
C LEU A 109 9.92 6.55 -0.37
N GLN A 110 9.10 6.91 -1.37
CA GLN A 110 9.52 7.81 -2.45
C GLN A 110 9.87 9.19 -1.91
N TRP A 111 9.08 9.74 -0.98
CA TRP A 111 9.39 10.99 -0.33
C TRP A 111 10.76 10.99 0.34
N ASN A 112 11.14 9.89 0.99
CA ASN A 112 12.48 9.75 1.56
C ASN A 112 13.56 9.73 0.46
N THR A 113 13.31 9.03 -0.65
CA THR A 113 14.22 8.97 -1.81
C THR A 113 14.39 10.34 -2.45
N ASP A 114 13.32 11.13 -2.52
CA ASP A 114 13.30 12.48 -3.09
C ASP A 114 13.89 13.55 -2.15
N GLY A 115 14.40 13.17 -0.99
CA GLY A 115 15.13 14.05 -0.08
C GLY A 115 14.30 14.71 1.00
N LEU A 116 13.11 14.15 1.31
CA LEU A 116 12.24 14.63 2.39
C LEU A 116 11.84 16.11 2.23
N MET A 117 11.48 16.51 1.03
CA MET A 117 11.12 17.90 0.72
C MET A 117 9.75 18.26 1.32
N GLU A 118 9.61 19.51 1.79
CA GLU A 118 8.33 19.99 2.33
C GLU A 118 7.33 20.35 1.23
N ASN A 119 7.80 21.10 0.18
CA ASN A 119 7.02 21.61 -0.94
C ASN A 119 7.69 21.31 -2.26
#